data_55ba2f5c72118c847ba304e9877c8ca6
#
_entry.id   55ba2f5c72118c847ba304e9877c8ca6
#
_cell.length_a   1.000
_cell.length_b   1.000
_cell.length_c   1.000
_cell.angle_alpha   90.00
_cell.angle_beta   90.00
_cell.angle_gamma   90.00
#
_symmetry.space_group_name_H-M   'P 1'
#
loop_
_entity.id
_entity.type
_entity.pdbx_description
1 polymer ?
#
loop_
_entity_poly.entity_id
_entity_poly.type
_entity_poly.pdbx_seq_one_letter_code
_entity_poly.pdbx_strand_id
1 'polypeptide(L)'
;MRTISKALILLAAAFLSSAVDSEACTNVLVTKGASTDGSNMVSYAADSHQLYGELYYAPAGVWIAGDMRQINEWDTGKFLGYIPQPARTYQRVGNMNEHQLIIAETTYGGRPELEGNNGIMDYGSLIYVALERAKTAREAIKVIVDLANTYGYYSSGESFSIADTEEVWVMDLIGKGKDEKGIVWVARRVPDGYICAHANQARISTFPLNDPEN
;
A
#
# COMPACT_ATOMS: atom_id res chain seq x y z
N MET A 1 -21.96 -49.17 13.72
CA MET A 1 -20.64 -48.54 13.88
C MET A 1 -19.93 -48.10 12.58
N ARG A 2 -20.20 -48.68 11.42
CA ARG A 2 -19.55 -48.28 10.14
C ARG A 2 -20.05 -46.99 9.47
N THR A 3 -21.27 -46.51 9.79
CA THR A 3 -21.86 -45.30 9.22
C THR A 3 -21.38 -43.99 9.86
N ILE A 4 -21.08 -44.06 11.17
CA ILE A 4 -20.59 -42.87 11.92
C ILE A 4 -19.16 -42.51 11.47
N SER A 5 -18.34 -43.52 11.15
CA SER A 5 -16.95 -43.29 10.71
C SER A 5 -16.86 -42.59 9.34
N LYS A 6 -17.82 -42.88 8.41
CA LYS A 6 -17.86 -42.24 7.08
C LYS A 6 -18.33 -40.76 7.17
N ALA A 7 -19.27 -40.46 8.07
CA ALA A 7 -19.75 -39.11 8.29
C ALA A 7 -18.66 -38.22 8.93
N LEU A 8 -17.85 -38.75 9.87
CA LEU A 8 -16.74 -38.02 10.47
C LEU A 8 -15.62 -37.73 9.47
N ILE A 9 -15.35 -38.68 8.55
CA ILE A 9 -14.32 -38.47 7.50
C ILE A 9 -14.80 -37.45 6.47
N LEU A 10 -16.10 -37.44 6.11
CA LEU A 10 -16.66 -36.42 5.22
C LEU A 10 -16.68 -35.01 5.89
N LEU A 11 -16.96 -34.93 7.18
CA LEU A 11 -16.90 -33.66 7.92
C LEU A 11 -15.45 -33.15 8.04
N ALA A 12 -14.48 -34.03 8.33
CA ALA A 12 -13.06 -33.66 8.36
C ALA A 12 -12.53 -33.24 6.97
N ALA A 13 -12.97 -33.91 5.89
CA ALA A 13 -12.63 -33.51 4.52
C ALA A 13 -13.26 -32.17 4.12
N ALA A 14 -14.48 -31.84 4.57
CA ALA A 14 -15.12 -30.56 4.33
C ALA A 14 -14.43 -29.41 5.09
N PHE A 15 -13.84 -29.67 6.25
CA PHE A 15 -13.02 -28.68 6.98
C PHE A 15 -11.62 -28.48 6.36
N LEU A 16 -11.08 -29.46 5.64
CA LEU A 16 -9.80 -29.34 4.95
C LEU A 16 -9.89 -28.66 3.58
N SER A 17 -11.10 -28.54 3.01
CA SER A 17 -11.32 -27.90 1.70
C SER A 17 -11.65 -26.41 1.76
N SER A 18 -11.70 -25.81 2.95
CA SER A 18 -11.80 -24.36 3.13
C SER A 18 -10.47 -23.74 3.57
N ALA A 19 -9.36 -24.16 2.98
CA ALA A 19 -8.19 -23.32 2.95
C ALA A 19 -8.58 -22.13 2.05
N VAL A 20 -9.10 -21.07 2.64
CA VAL A 20 -9.15 -19.75 2.01
C VAL A 20 -7.68 -19.42 1.76
N ASP A 21 -7.30 -19.24 0.51
CA ASP A 21 -6.01 -18.65 0.18
C ASP A 21 -5.99 -17.26 0.83
N SER A 22 -5.42 -17.19 2.03
CA SER A 22 -5.23 -15.94 2.74
C SER A 22 -3.89 -15.39 2.28
N GLU A 23 -3.92 -14.47 1.33
CA GLU A 23 -2.79 -13.57 1.15
C GLU A 23 -2.70 -12.73 2.43
N ALA A 24 -1.60 -12.85 3.15
CA ALA A 24 -1.42 -12.24 4.46
C ALA A 24 -0.17 -11.37 4.47
N CYS A 25 -0.32 -10.09 4.11
CA CYS A 25 0.75 -9.11 4.30
C CYS A 25 0.86 -8.71 5.77
N THR A 26 2.06 -8.34 6.22
CA THR A 26 2.29 -7.85 7.59
C THR A 26 3.34 -6.76 7.60
N ASN A 27 3.00 -5.62 8.21
CA ASN A 27 3.90 -4.51 8.43
C ASN A 27 4.09 -4.22 9.92
N VAL A 28 5.32 -3.88 10.29
CA VAL A 28 5.65 -3.35 11.62
C VAL A 28 6.36 -2.02 11.41
N LEU A 29 5.85 -0.98 12.08
CA LEU A 29 6.40 0.37 12.05
C LEU A 29 6.93 0.71 13.43
N VAL A 30 8.17 1.18 13.50
CA VAL A 30 8.81 1.61 14.75
C VAL A 30 9.21 3.07 14.59
N THR A 31 8.74 3.93 15.50
CA THR A 31 9.14 5.34 15.50
C THR A 31 10.50 5.51 16.16
N LYS A 32 11.19 6.61 15.85
CA LYS A 32 12.53 6.91 16.35
C LYS A 32 12.64 6.91 17.87
N GLY A 33 11.60 7.35 18.59
CA GLY A 33 11.56 7.30 20.04
C GLY A 33 11.35 5.90 20.65
N ALA A 34 10.95 4.92 19.83
CA ALA A 34 10.80 3.51 20.21
C ALA A 34 11.98 2.64 19.76
N SER A 35 12.86 3.15 18.89
CA SER A 35 14.03 2.45 18.39
C SER A 35 15.25 2.65 19.30
N THR A 36 16.21 1.75 19.23
CA THR A 36 17.44 1.82 20.07
C THR A 36 18.49 2.79 19.52
N ASP A 37 18.41 3.16 18.25
CA ASP A 37 19.37 3.99 17.54
C ASP A 37 18.79 5.32 17.02
N GLY A 38 17.51 5.60 17.35
CA GLY A 38 16.83 6.82 16.94
C GLY A 38 16.37 6.82 15.47
N SER A 39 16.34 5.68 14.80
CA SER A 39 15.82 5.56 13.44
C SER A 39 14.33 5.21 13.41
N ASN A 40 13.63 5.67 12.38
CA ASN A 40 12.32 5.12 12.01
C ASN A 40 12.52 3.83 11.20
N MET A 41 11.74 2.79 11.49
CA MET A 41 11.85 1.50 10.80
C MET A 41 10.49 1.04 10.30
N VAL A 42 10.48 0.43 9.13
CA VAL A 42 9.30 -0.26 8.58
C VAL A 42 9.75 -1.64 8.10
N SER A 43 9.13 -2.70 8.63
CA SER A 43 9.22 -4.02 8.02
C SER A 43 8.05 -4.21 7.08
N TYR A 44 8.27 -4.89 5.98
CA TYR A 44 7.25 -5.19 4.99
C TYR A 44 7.37 -6.65 4.57
N ALA A 45 6.36 -7.43 4.87
CA ALA A 45 6.16 -8.77 4.35
C ALA A 45 4.94 -8.75 3.43
N ALA A 46 5.18 -8.90 2.13
CA ALA A 46 4.13 -9.07 1.13
C ALA A 46 4.05 -10.55 0.78
N ASP A 47 2.96 -11.20 1.17
CA ASP A 47 2.74 -12.61 0.86
C ASP A 47 2.06 -12.72 -0.51
N SER A 48 2.72 -13.35 -1.46
CA SER A 48 2.19 -13.55 -2.80
C SER A 48 2.50 -14.96 -3.30
N HIS A 49 1.53 -15.55 -4.00
CA HIS A 49 1.72 -16.82 -4.71
C HIS A 49 2.35 -16.66 -6.10
N GLN A 50 2.48 -15.43 -6.59
CA GLN A 50 2.89 -15.13 -7.96
C GLN A 50 4.17 -14.29 -8.05
N LEU A 51 4.41 -13.40 -7.07
CA LEU A 51 5.54 -12.49 -7.09
C LEU A 51 6.71 -13.02 -6.27
N TYR A 52 7.92 -12.75 -6.74
CA TYR A 52 9.14 -13.00 -5.99
C TYR A 52 9.54 -11.78 -5.17
N GLY A 53 10.26 -12.03 -4.05
CA GLY A 53 10.94 -10.97 -3.33
C GLY A 53 12.17 -10.50 -4.11
N GLU A 54 12.02 -9.56 -5.02
CA GLU A 54 13.09 -8.94 -5.77
C GLU A 54 13.44 -7.56 -5.24
N LEU A 55 14.71 -7.19 -5.35
CA LEU A 55 15.15 -5.85 -5.05
C LEU A 55 15.04 -4.96 -6.31
N TYR A 56 13.87 -4.36 -6.49
CA TYR A 56 13.60 -3.48 -7.64
C TYR A 56 14.40 -2.18 -7.53
N TYR A 57 15.17 -1.87 -8.56
CA TYR A 57 15.96 -0.66 -8.66
C TYR A 57 15.43 0.23 -9.78
N ALA A 58 15.27 1.52 -9.49
CA ALA A 58 15.00 2.54 -10.48
C ALA A 58 15.95 3.74 -10.25
N PRO A 59 16.77 4.12 -11.25
CA PRO A 59 17.66 5.27 -11.12
C PRO A 59 16.86 6.57 -11.10
N ALA A 60 17.45 7.62 -10.53
CA ALA A 60 16.96 8.98 -10.71
C ALA A 60 16.93 9.36 -12.20
N GLY A 61 15.94 10.13 -12.60
CA GLY A 61 15.75 10.55 -13.98
C GLY A 61 15.53 12.05 -14.15
N VAL A 62 15.87 12.54 -15.34
CA VAL A 62 15.52 13.89 -15.79
C VAL A 62 14.71 13.73 -17.09
N TRP A 63 13.56 14.35 -17.13
CA TRP A 63 12.56 14.16 -18.16
C TRP A 63 12.22 15.50 -18.83
N ILE A 64 11.88 15.46 -20.09
CA ILE A 64 11.43 16.64 -20.83
C ILE A 64 9.89 16.73 -20.84
N ALA A 65 9.37 17.90 -21.12
CA ALA A 65 7.93 18.11 -21.24
C ALA A 65 7.34 17.19 -22.34
N GLY A 66 6.32 16.42 -21.96
CA GLY A 66 5.69 15.44 -22.86
C GLY A 66 6.13 14.00 -22.63
N ASP A 67 7.19 13.76 -21.88
CA ASP A 67 7.56 12.39 -21.50
C ASP A 67 6.46 11.76 -20.63
N MET A 68 6.15 10.50 -20.93
CA MET A 68 5.08 9.76 -20.29
C MET A 68 5.64 8.51 -19.60
N ARG A 69 5.10 8.21 -18.41
CA ARG A 69 5.33 6.95 -17.72
C ARG A 69 4.20 5.99 -18.02
N GLN A 70 4.52 4.80 -18.47
CA GLN A 70 3.58 3.69 -18.56
C GLN A 70 3.23 3.19 -17.16
N ILE A 71 1.95 2.92 -16.94
CA ILE A 71 1.40 2.33 -15.73
C ILE A 71 0.87 0.95 -16.08
N ASN A 72 1.35 -0.04 -15.37
CA ASN A 72 0.86 -1.41 -15.43
C ASN A 72 0.39 -1.81 -14.02
N GLU A 73 -0.65 -2.61 -13.94
CA GLU A 73 -1.06 -3.26 -12.70
C GLU A 73 0.11 -4.10 -12.15
N TRP A 74 0.39 -3.95 -10.88
CA TRP A 74 1.57 -4.55 -10.26
C TRP A 74 1.56 -6.07 -10.30
N ASP A 75 0.43 -6.69 -9.94
CA ASP A 75 0.35 -8.15 -9.77
C ASP A 75 0.37 -8.90 -11.11
N THR A 76 -0.28 -8.36 -12.13
CA THR A 76 -0.48 -9.06 -13.42
C THR A 76 0.35 -8.49 -14.57
N GLY A 77 0.91 -7.29 -14.40
CA GLY A 77 1.58 -6.56 -15.48
C GLY A 77 0.62 -6.00 -16.54
N LYS A 78 -0.70 -6.06 -16.31
CA LYS A 78 -1.71 -5.54 -17.24
C LYS A 78 -1.50 -4.04 -17.46
N PHE A 79 -1.42 -3.63 -18.72
CA PHE A 79 -1.36 -2.21 -19.09
C PHE A 79 -2.63 -1.48 -18.64
N LEU A 80 -2.46 -0.39 -17.90
CA LEU A 80 -3.55 0.45 -17.40
C LEU A 80 -3.59 1.83 -18.08
N GLY A 81 -2.45 2.40 -18.44
CA GLY A 81 -2.42 3.72 -19.07
C GLY A 81 -1.07 4.42 -18.99
N TYR A 82 -1.11 5.74 -19.17
CA TYR A 82 0.07 6.61 -19.08
C TYR A 82 -0.21 7.81 -18.18
N ILE A 83 0.82 8.25 -17.45
CA ILE A 83 0.82 9.51 -16.69
C ILE A 83 2.02 10.37 -17.14
N PRO A 84 1.96 11.71 -17.04
CA PRO A 84 3.10 12.57 -17.34
C PRO A 84 4.25 12.32 -16.37
N GLN A 85 5.49 12.32 -16.88
CA GLN A 85 6.68 12.38 -16.05
C GLN A 85 6.87 13.82 -15.51
N PRO A 86 7.28 13.96 -14.22
CA PRO A 86 7.77 15.24 -13.71
C PRO A 86 9.14 15.53 -14.32
N ALA A 87 9.60 16.77 -14.25
CA ALA A 87 10.94 17.14 -14.74
C ALA A 87 12.08 16.32 -14.12
N ARG A 88 11.87 15.77 -12.92
CA ARG A 88 12.84 14.94 -12.21
C ARG A 88 12.13 13.86 -11.41
N THR A 89 12.73 12.66 -11.40
CA THR A 89 12.36 11.57 -10.50
C THR A 89 13.54 11.20 -9.61
N TYR A 90 13.24 10.71 -8.38
CA TYR A 90 14.23 10.23 -7.43
C TYR A 90 14.59 8.77 -7.67
N GLN A 91 15.81 8.42 -7.30
CA GLN A 91 16.25 7.03 -7.28
C GLN A 91 15.53 6.26 -6.17
N ARG A 92 15.18 5.01 -6.44
CA ARG A 92 14.64 4.09 -5.43
C ARG A 92 15.26 2.70 -5.53
N VAL A 93 15.33 2.04 -4.39
CA VAL A 93 15.72 0.63 -4.25
C VAL A 93 14.64 -0.06 -3.41
N GLY A 94 13.97 -1.05 -3.98
CA GLY A 94 12.80 -1.65 -3.34
C GLY A 94 11.77 -0.58 -2.96
N ASN A 95 11.38 -0.59 -1.71
CA ASN A 95 10.37 0.31 -1.14
C ASN A 95 10.93 1.56 -0.45
N MET A 96 12.19 1.93 -0.74
CA MET A 96 12.85 3.11 -0.20
C MET A 96 13.47 3.96 -1.32
N ASN A 97 13.45 5.29 -1.17
CA ASN A 97 14.12 6.21 -2.09
C ASN A 97 15.38 6.85 -1.49
N GLU A 98 16.11 7.63 -2.30
CA GLU A 98 17.37 8.31 -1.90
C GLU A 98 17.20 9.34 -0.78
N HIS A 99 15.99 9.73 -0.43
CA HIS A 99 15.66 10.61 0.70
C HIS A 99 15.28 9.84 1.97
N GLN A 100 15.46 8.50 1.99
CA GLN A 100 15.08 7.61 3.08
C GLN A 100 13.54 7.57 3.33
N LEU A 101 12.76 7.96 2.33
CA LEU A 101 11.32 7.75 2.34
C LEU A 101 11.02 6.28 2.05
N ILE A 102 10.22 5.65 2.92
CA ILE A 102 9.77 4.26 2.82
C ILE A 102 8.26 4.25 2.60
N ILE A 103 7.78 3.43 1.67
CA ILE A 103 6.35 3.14 1.49
C ILE A 103 6.16 1.64 1.35
N ALA A 104 5.36 1.06 2.24
CA ALA A 104 4.94 -0.34 2.22
C ALA A 104 3.41 -0.40 2.34
N GLU A 105 2.81 -1.58 2.18
CA GLU A 105 1.35 -1.72 2.23
C GLU A 105 0.89 -3.05 2.83
N THR A 106 -0.41 -3.12 3.12
CA THR A 106 -1.18 -4.35 3.30
C THR A 106 -2.57 -4.16 2.70
N THR A 107 -2.99 -5.07 1.85
CA THR A 107 -4.34 -5.05 1.25
C THR A 107 -5.39 -5.51 2.27
N TYR A 108 -6.42 -4.73 2.53
CA TYR A 108 -7.51 -5.12 3.43
C TYR A 108 -8.84 -5.43 2.72
N GLY A 109 -8.90 -5.28 1.40
CA GLY A 109 -10.12 -5.46 0.62
C GLY A 109 -11.12 -4.32 0.83
N GLY A 110 -11.84 -4.33 1.93
CA GLY A 110 -12.82 -3.32 2.28
C GLY A 110 -14.22 -3.65 1.76
N ARG A 111 -15.01 -2.62 1.46
CA ARG A 111 -16.36 -2.76 0.92
C ARG A 111 -16.29 -2.98 -0.60
N PRO A 112 -16.77 -4.11 -1.14
CA PRO A 112 -16.63 -4.43 -2.58
C PRO A 112 -17.22 -3.37 -3.51
N GLU A 113 -18.28 -2.68 -3.10
CA GLU A 113 -18.89 -1.61 -3.88
C GLU A 113 -18.02 -0.35 -4.02
N LEU A 114 -16.95 -0.23 -3.20
CA LEU A 114 -15.99 0.87 -3.23
C LEU A 114 -14.69 0.52 -3.96
N GLU A 115 -14.50 -0.73 -4.36
CA GLU A 115 -13.31 -1.12 -5.11
C GLU A 115 -13.15 -0.26 -6.37
N GLY A 116 -11.92 0.24 -6.56
CA GLY A 116 -11.58 1.08 -7.71
C GLY A 116 -11.26 0.22 -8.92
N ASN A 117 -12.04 0.36 -9.99
CA ASN A 117 -11.81 -0.35 -11.26
C ASN A 117 -11.90 0.57 -12.48
N ASN A 118 -12.04 1.88 -12.28
CA ASN A 118 -12.23 2.89 -13.32
C ASN A 118 -11.01 3.82 -13.49
N GLY A 119 -9.89 3.46 -12.89
CA GLY A 119 -8.65 4.23 -12.90
C GLY A 119 -7.48 3.48 -13.52
N ILE A 120 -6.31 4.11 -13.44
CA ILE A 120 -5.06 3.54 -13.93
C ILE A 120 -3.96 3.45 -12.85
N MET A 121 -4.24 3.91 -11.63
CA MET A 121 -3.29 3.84 -10.52
C MET A 121 -3.67 2.71 -9.58
N ASP A 122 -2.97 1.59 -9.67
CA ASP A 122 -3.05 0.50 -8.69
C ASP A 122 -2.16 0.80 -7.46
N TYR A 123 -2.27 -0.02 -6.41
CA TYR A 123 -1.52 0.18 -5.17
C TYR A 123 0.00 0.20 -5.37
N GLY A 124 0.54 -0.74 -6.16
CA GLY A 124 1.97 -0.84 -6.42
C GLY A 124 2.48 0.35 -7.22
N SER A 125 1.74 0.80 -8.24
CA SER A 125 2.06 2.01 -8.99
C SER A 125 2.03 3.25 -8.11
N LEU A 126 1.08 3.36 -7.17
CA LEU A 126 1.05 4.47 -6.20
C LEU A 126 2.30 4.49 -5.33
N ILE A 127 2.74 3.33 -4.81
CA ILE A 127 3.98 3.21 -4.02
C ILE A 127 5.17 3.73 -4.81
N TYR A 128 5.42 3.14 -5.97
CA TYR A 128 6.65 3.42 -6.72
C TYR A 128 6.68 4.80 -7.34
N VAL A 129 5.55 5.30 -7.83
CA VAL A 129 5.47 6.67 -8.35
C VAL A 129 5.61 7.70 -7.23
N ALA A 130 5.04 7.45 -6.03
CA ALA A 130 5.24 8.35 -4.89
C ALA A 130 6.69 8.36 -4.42
N LEU A 131 7.36 7.21 -4.33
CA LEU A 131 8.79 7.14 -4.00
C LEU A 131 9.67 7.92 -4.99
N GLU A 132 9.30 7.94 -6.26
CA GLU A 132 10.04 8.68 -7.28
C GLU A 132 9.74 10.19 -7.31
N ARG A 133 8.72 10.66 -6.57
CA ARG A 133 8.23 12.06 -6.64
C ARG A 133 8.20 12.80 -5.30
N ALA A 134 8.34 12.09 -4.18
CA ALA A 134 8.26 12.65 -2.83
C ALA A 134 9.58 12.47 -2.06
N LYS A 135 9.85 13.38 -1.13
CA LYS A 135 11.01 13.33 -0.23
C LYS A 135 10.63 12.99 1.20
N THR A 136 9.40 13.34 1.58
CA THR A 136 8.91 13.18 2.94
C THR A 136 7.62 12.36 2.96
N ALA A 137 7.27 11.84 4.13
CA ALA A 137 6.04 11.08 4.32
C ALA A 137 4.79 11.90 3.96
N ARG A 138 4.75 13.18 4.35
CA ARG A 138 3.63 14.08 4.03
C ARG A 138 3.53 14.39 2.52
N GLU A 139 4.66 14.59 1.85
CA GLU A 139 4.69 14.74 0.39
C GLU A 139 4.21 13.46 -0.30
N ALA A 140 4.60 12.28 0.19
CA ALA A 140 4.15 11.00 -0.35
C ALA A 140 2.63 10.81 -0.25
N ILE A 141 2.04 11.11 0.92
CA ILE A 141 0.59 11.08 1.13
C ILE A 141 -0.10 11.99 0.10
N LYS A 142 0.40 13.23 -0.06
CA LYS A 142 -0.15 14.16 -1.04
C LYS A 142 -0.04 13.64 -2.48
N VAL A 143 1.10 13.11 -2.86
CA VAL A 143 1.33 12.54 -4.21
C VAL A 143 0.39 11.36 -4.48
N ILE A 144 0.21 10.45 -3.51
CA ILE A 144 -0.71 9.30 -3.60
C ILE A 144 -2.14 9.80 -3.84
N VAL A 145 -2.60 10.75 -3.03
CA VAL A 145 -3.96 11.32 -3.14
C VAL A 145 -4.15 12.03 -4.48
N ASP A 146 -3.21 12.87 -4.89
CA ASP A 146 -3.27 13.62 -6.15
C ASP A 146 -3.31 12.67 -7.36
N LEU A 147 -2.47 11.63 -7.37
CA LEU A 147 -2.44 10.63 -8.44
C LEU A 147 -3.74 9.84 -8.52
N ALA A 148 -4.22 9.31 -7.40
CA ALA A 148 -5.44 8.52 -7.36
C ALA A 148 -6.68 9.35 -7.73
N ASN A 149 -6.76 10.61 -7.30
CA ASN A 149 -7.87 11.49 -7.67
C ASN A 149 -7.81 11.96 -9.14
N THR A 150 -6.61 12.18 -9.67
CA THR A 150 -6.44 12.66 -11.05
C THR A 150 -6.63 11.54 -12.07
N TYR A 151 -6.01 10.39 -11.83
CA TYR A 151 -5.96 9.30 -12.81
C TYR A 151 -6.90 8.15 -12.48
N GLY A 152 -7.55 8.19 -11.33
CA GLY A 152 -8.43 7.13 -10.83
C GLY A 152 -7.65 5.98 -10.20
N TYR A 153 -8.29 5.31 -9.26
CA TYR A 153 -7.75 4.19 -8.51
C TYR A 153 -8.21 2.86 -9.11
N TYR A 154 -7.30 1.87 -9.12
CA TYR A 154 -7.53 0.55 -9.71
C TYR A 154 -7.02 -0.53 -8.76
N SER A 155 -7.66 -0.71 -7.62
CA SER A 155 -7.41 -1.77 -6.65
C SER A 155 -8.51 -1.82 -5.59
N SER A 156 -8.41 -2.76 -4.66
CA SER A 156 -9.21 -2.86 -3.44
C SER A 156 -8.72 -1.88 -2.36
N GLY A 157 -9.15 -2.04 -1.11
CA GLY A 157 -8.70 -1.20 0.00
C GLY A 157 -7.28 -1.53 0.44
N GLU A 158 -6.48 -0.49 0.70
CA GLU A 158 -5.08 -0.57 1.09
C GLU A 158 -4.77 0.22 2.35
N SER A 159 -3.90 -0.35 3.19
CA SER A 159 -3.27 0.34 4.31
C SER A 159 -1.79 0.57 4.00
N PHE A 160 -1.41 1.80 3.70
CA PHE A 160 0.01 2.15 3.48
C PHE A 160 0.73 2.45 4.79
N SER A 161 1.94 1.91 4.92
CA SER A 161 2.95 2.30 5.90
C SER A 161 3.91 3.28 5.25
N ILE A 162 3.95 4.53 5.71
CA ILE A 162 4.76 5.59 5.11
C ILE A 162 5.67 6.16 6.17
N ALA A 163 6.98 6.18 5.94
CA ALA A 163 7.94 6.71 6.90
C ALA A 163 9.05 7.48 6.20
N ASP A 164 9.50 8.54 6.83
CA ASP A 164 10.73 9.24 6.51
C ASP A 164 11.64 9.31 7.75
N THR A 165 12.67 10.15 7.75
CA THR A 165 13.60 10.31 8.88
C THR A 165 12.94 10.92 10.11
N GLU A 166 11.79 11.59 9.97
CA GLU A 166 11.14 12.35 11.04
C GLU A 166 9.83 11.75 11.50
N GLU A 167 9.02 11.22 10.59
CA GLU A 167 7.65 10.82 10.84
C GLU A 167 7.33 9.43 10.32
N VAL A 168 6.40 8.76 11.01
CA VAL A 168 5.82 7.46 10.61
C VAL A 168 4.31 7.61 10.53
N TRP A 169 3.72 7.17 9.43
CA TRP A 169 2.29 7.29 9.12
C TRP A 169 1.68 5.96 8.72
N VAL A 170 0.43 5.77 9.08
CA VAL A 170 -0.47 4.77 8.47
C VAL A 170 -1.51 5.52 7.66
N MET A 171 -1.76 5.09 6.43
CA MET A 171 -2.78 5.66 5.56
C MET A 171 -3.69 4.55 5.04
N ASP A 172 -4.95 4.57 5.42
CA ASP A 172 -5.98 3.68 4.88
C ASP A 172 -6.69 4.38 3.72
N LEU A 173 -6.85 3.68 2.60
CA LEU A 173 -7.57 4.20 1.44
C LEU A 173 -8.35 3.11 0.73
N ILE A 174 -9.40 3.52 0.01
CA ILE A 174 -10.19 2.68 -0.89
C ILE A 174 -10.76 3.55 -2.01
N GLY A 175 -11.12 2.96 -3.13
CA GLY A 175 -11.78 3.67 -4.23
C GLY A 175 -13.15 4.23 -3.84
N LYS A 176 -13.78 4.91 -4.78
CA LYS A 176 -15.14 5.46 -4.65
C LYS A 176 -16.18 4.64 -5.43
N GLY A 177 -15.81 3.41 -5.81
CA GLY A 177 -16.63 2.55 -6.64
C GLY A 177 -16.53 2.88 -8.14
N LYS A 178 -17.36 2.21 -8.94
CA LYS A 178 -17.28 2.25 -10.41
C LYS A 178 -17.69 3.57 -11.06
N ASP A 179 -18.48 4.37 -10.36
CA ASP A 179 -19.12 5.55 -10.93
C ASP A 179 -18.39 6.87 -10.57
N GLU A 180 -17.48 6.84 -9.61
CA GLU A 180 -16.74 8.02 -9.17
C GLU A 180 -15.23 7.77 -9.18
N LYS A 181 -14.47 8.67 -9.78
CA LYS A 181 -13.01 8.62 -9.81
C LYS A 181 -12.40 9.10 -8.49
N GLY A 182 -11.30 8.47 -8.08
CA GLY A 182 -10.53 8.86 -6.91
C GLY A 182 -10.68 7.92 -5.73
N ILE A 183 -10.28 8.38 -4.55
CA ILE A 183 -10.23 7.60 -3.32
C ILE A 183 -10.93 8.29 -2.15
N VAL A 184 -11.42 7.48 -1.23
CA VAL A 184 -11.69 7.87 0.17
C VAL A 184 -10.48 7.43 0.98
N TRP A 185 -9.96 8.31 1.83
CA TRP A 185 -8.74 8.02 2.56
C TRP A 185 -8.69 8.73 3.91
N VAL A 186 -7.86 8.20 4.79
CA VAL A 186 -7.47 8.81 6.06
C VAL A 186 -6.01 8.46 6.33
N ALA A 187 -5.22 9.41 6.80
CA ALA A 187 -3.86 9.17 7.24
C ALA A 187 -3.69 9.62 8.69
N ARG A 188 -2.95 8.84 9.48
CA ARG A 188 -2.69 9.14 10.87
C ARG A 188 -1.21 8.94 11.19
N ARG A 189 -0.61 9.94 11.82
CA ARG A 189 0.75 9.83 12.32
C ARG A 189 0.81 8.86 13.50
N VAL A 190 1.79 7.96 13.49
CA VAL A 190 2.14 7.15 14.66
C VAL A 190 2.89 8.05 15.64
N PRO A 191 2.41 8.26 16.87
CA PRO A 191 3.08 9.11 17.85
C PRO A 191 4.50 8.61 18.12
N ASP A 192 5.44 9.53 18.33
CA ASP A 192 6.82 9.16 18.65
C ASP A 192 6.88 8.34 19.97
N GLY A 193 7.79 7.37 20.02
CA GLY A 193 7.88 6.44 21.14
C GLY A 193 6.95 5.23 21.04
N TYR A 194 6.20 5.07 19.94
CA TYR A 194 5.28 3.95 19.74
C TYR A 194 5.70 3.04 18.59
N ILE A 195 5.21 1.81 18.67
CA ILE A 195 5.26 0.80 17.62
C ILE A 195 3.83 0.57 17.12
N CYS A 196 3.65 0.49 15.80
CA CYS A 196 2.41 0.12 15.17
C CYS A 196 2.63 -1.13 14.32
N ALA A 197 1.66 -2.02 14.32
CA ALA A 197 1.66 -3.18 13.42
C ALA A 197 0.28 -3.32 12.80
N HIS A 198 0.25 -3.74 11.54
CA HIS A 198 -0.98 -4.09 10.86
C HIS A 198 -0.77 -5.22 9.84
N ALA A 199 -1.84 -5.91 9.55
CA ALA A 199 -1.94 -6.94 8.54
C ALA A 199 -3.08 -6.57 7.58
N ASN A 200 -3.72 -7.52 6.92
CA ASN A 200 -4.77 -7.28 5.93
C ASN A 200 -6.11 -6.78 6.54
N GLN A 201 -6.05 -5.65 7.23
CA GLN A 201 -7.19 -4.96 7.83
C GLN A 201 -6.96 -3.46 7.84
N ALA A 202 -8.01 -2.67 7.57
CA ALA A 202 -7.95 -1.22 7.78
C ALA A 202 -7.58 -0.92 9.23
N ARG A 203 -6.60 -0.06 9.44
CA ARG A 203 -5.99 0.14 10.77
C ARG A 203 -6.59 1.31 11.53
N ILE A 204 -7.09 2.32 10.81
CA ILE A 204 -7.59 3.56 11.40
C ILE A 204 -9.10 3.45 11.58
N SER A 205 -9.54 3.23 12.83
CA SER A 205 -10.96 3.12 13.19
C SER A 205 -11.57 4.42 13.71
N THR A 206 -10.74 5.33 14.19
CA THR A 206 -11.17 6.64 14.72
C THR A 206 -10.15 7.70 14.38
N PHE A 207 -10.61 8.88 14.05
CA PHE A 207 -9.75 10.04 13.78
C PHE A 207 -10.49 11.33 14.14
N PRO A 208 -9.83 12.30 14.82
CA PRO A 208 -10.37 13.63 15.07
C PRO A 208 -10.22 14.51 13.83
N LEU A 209 -11.34 15.12 13.38
CA LEU A 209 -11.33 15.94 12.16
C LEU A 209 -10.56 17.27 12.27
N ASN A 210 -10.28 17.72 13.49
CA ASN A 210 -9.63 19.01 13.76
C ASN A 210 -8.27 18.86 14.46
N ASP A 211 -7.61 17.73 14.33
CA ASP A 211 -6.31 17.49 14.93
C ASP A 211 -5.21 17.84 13.91
N PRO A 212 -4.30 18.78 14.22
CA PRO A 212 -3.21 19.17 13.31
C PRO A 212 -2.18 18.05 13.07
N GLU A 213 -2.23 16.98 13.86
CA GLU A 213 -1.34 15.82 13.75
C GLU A 213 -1.89 14.69 12.87
N ASN A 214 -3.09 14.88 12.30
CA ASN A 214 -3.74 13.92 11.39
C ASN A 214 -4.20 14.57 10.10
#